data_1cf74871810dc2a9ead645b8fdc041e2
#
_entry.id   1cf74871810dc2a9ead645b8fdc041e2
#
_cell.length_a   1.000
_cell.length_b   1.000
_cell.length_c   1.000
_cell.angle_alpha   90.00
_cell.angle_beta   90.00
_cell.angle_gamma   90.00
#
_symmetry.space_group_name_H-M   'P 1'
#
loop_
_entity.id
_entity.type
_entity.pdbx_description
1 polymer ?
#
loop_
_entity_poly.entity_id
_entity_poly.type
_entity_poly.pdbx_seq_one_letter_code
_entity_poly.pdbx_strand_id
1 'polypeptide(L)'
;MPLSSQRLASVGAGLLLLASTTSAFAHGIVGNRFFPATLAVDDPFVADELSLPTFAIFKNGDNAREVDLSFEYSKRFTEYLGVSFGETWSHIRPGGSGWQNLETTFKYQAITDPEHEFILSAGLSVEWGGTGATRVGAETFNVYTPSLWFGKGAGDLPDSLSWARPFAVTGQVGYAIPGVSKTITFSGIDPDSGLPSFDIEHNPRTIVWGATLQYSLPYLKANVVDLGLPDFVNHLIPLVEASFVTPVSNNFARLPTTGTINPGVIWAGQKVQFGLEVLIPVNRQSGRHVGVLGQIHFYLDDIFPDTIGRPIF
;
A
#
# COMPACT_ATOMS: atom_id res chain seq x y z
N MET A 1 30.11 46.12 -69.16
CA MET A 1 28.89 46.02 -68.35
C MET A 1 28.93 44.71 -67.61
N PRO A 2 29.19 44.68 -66.35
CA PRO A 2 29.11 43.43 -65.57
C PRO A 2 27.89 43.44 -64.67
N LEU A 3 27.22 42.28 -64.62
CA LEU A 3 26.09 41.95 -63.78
C LEU A 3 26.57 41.62 -62.36
N SER A 4 25.97 42.25 -61.36
CA SER A 4 26.22 42.02 -59.94
C SER A 4 25.44 40.81 -59.46
N SER A 5 26.18 39.86 -58.90
CA SER A 5 25.62 38.70 -58.18
C SER A 5 25.29 39.09 -56.74
N GLN A 6 24.00 39.12 -56.42
CA GLN A 6 23.54 39.20 -55.01
C GLN A 6 23.60 37.78 -54.39
N ARG A 7 24.35 37.67 -53.32
CA ARG A 7 24.37 36.47 -52.47
C ARG A 7 23.24 36.60 -51.46
N LEU A 8 22.29 35.67 -51.50
CA LEU A 8 21.32 35.44 -50.45
C LEU A 8 22.01 34.75 -49.27
N ALA A 9 22.07 35.44 -48.16
CA ALA A 9 22.44 34.82 -46.89
C ALA A 9 21.22 34.15 -46.27
N SER A 10 21.20 32.84 -46.27
CA SER A 10 20.21 32.03 -45.51
C SER A 10 20.56 32.02 -44.02
N VAL A 11 19.77 32.73 -43.24
CA VAL A 11 19.81 32.66 -41.77
C VAL A 11 19.09 31.39 -41.37
N GLY A 12 19.84 30.34 -41.04
CA GLY A 12 19.33 29.14 -40.41
C GLY A 12 19.05 29.41 -38.92
N ALA A 13 17.78 29.61 -38.59
CA ALA A 13 17.34 29.65 -37.21
C ALA A 13 17.32 28.21 -36.68
N GLY A 14 18.39 27.81 -35.98
CA GLY A 14 18.43 26.58 -35.21
C GLY A 14 17.53 26.71 -33.98
N LEU A 15 16.35 26.09 -34.03
CA LEU A 15 15.53 25.85 -32.86
C LEU A 15 16.25 24.81 -31.99
N LEU A 16 16.99 25.25 -30.97
CA LEU A 16 17.40 24.39 -29.86
C LEU A 16 16.14 24.08 -29.06
N LEU A 17 15.54 22.92 -29.32
CA LEU A 17 14.65 22.26 -28.40
C LEU A 17 15.51 21.84 -27.18
N LEU A 18 15.48 22.66 -26.15
CA LEU A 18 15.85 22.23 -24.82
C LEU A 18 14.80 21.19 -24.39
N ALA A 19 15.10 19.93 -24.66
CA ALA A 19 14.44 18.82 -23.98
C ALA A 19 14.83 18.97 -22.51
N SER A 20 13.99 19.63 -21.72
CA SER A 20 13.99 19.49 -20.27
C SER A 20 13.68 18.03 -20.00
N THR A 21 14.72 17.25 -19.73
CA THR A 21 14.57 15.96 -19.10
C THR A 21 14.04 16.25 -17.68
N THR A 22 12.72 16.35 -17.54
CA THR A 22 12.11 16.16 -16.23
C THR A 22 12.48 14.75 -15.84
N SER A 23 13.36 14.62 -14.85
CA SER A 23 13.55 13.35 -14.14
C SER A 23 12.15 12.98 -13.65
N ALA A 24 11.51 12.06 -14.33
CA ALA A 24 10.29 11.45 -13.86
C ALA A 24 10.69 10.67 -12.61
N PHE A 25 10.57 11.28 -11.44
CA PHE A 25 10.51 10.55 -10.19
C PHE A 25 9.23 9.73 -10.29
N ALA A 26 9.37 8.46 -10.60
CA ALA A 26 8.24 7.64 -11.03
C ALA A 26 7.42 7.11 -9.86
N HIS A 27 7.97 7.09 -8.63
CA HIS A 27 7.32 6.54 -7.46
C HIS A 27 6.81 7.64 -6.52
N GLY A 28 5.57 7.53 -6.07
CA GLY A 28 5.03 8.22 -4.89
C GLY A 28 5.00 9.75 -4.93
N ILE A 29 5.24 10.44 -6.06
CA ILE A 29 5.32 11.91 -6.11
C ILE A 29 4.11 12.52 -6.79
N VAL A 30 3.49 13.50 -6.10
CA VAL A 30 2.42 14.36 -6.64
C VAL A 30 2.76 15.82 -6.33
N GLY A 31 3.09 16.60 -7.35
CA GLY A 31 3.60 17.96 -7.17
C GLY A 31 4.93 17.96 -6.42
N ASN A 32 4.95 18.63 -5.26
CA ASN A 32 6.13 18.64 -4.38
C ASN A 32 6.08 17.54 -3.29
N ARG A 33 5.00 16.76 -3.23
CA ARG A 33 4.75 15.78 -2.20
C ARG A 33 5.25 14.41 -2.61
N PHE A 34 6.11 13.84 -1.79
CA PHE A 34 6.38 12.42 -1.76
C PHE A 34 5.47 11.71 -0.75
N PHE A 35 4.73 10.70 -1.20
CA PHE A 35 3.97 9.79 -0.37
C PHE A 35 4.74 8.47 -0.31
N PRO A 36 5.28 8.07 0.85
CA PRO A 36 6.00 6.80 0.97
C PRO A 36 5.04 5.61 0.81
N ALA A 37 5.56 4.47 0.40
CA ALA A 37 4.87 3.20 0.51
C ALA A 37 4.63 2.88 1.99
N THR A 38 3.37 2.82 2.40
CA THR A 38 2.96 2.59 3.79
C THR A 38 2.90 1.09 4.09
N LEU A 39 2.96 0.68 5.39
CA LEU A 39 3.20 -0.70 5.76
C LEU A 39 1.91 -1.50 5.95
N ALA A 40 0.88 -0.88 6.53
CA ALA A 40 -0.39 -1.52 6.89
C ALA A 40 -1.58 -1.03 6.05
N VAL A 41 -1.47 0.16 5.46
CA VAL A 41 -2.48 0.77 4.57
C VAL A 41 -1.84 0.94 3.22
N ASP A 42 -2.37 0.28 2.19
CA ASP A 42 -1.83 0.37 0.83
C ASP A 42 -1.94 1.81 0.29
N ASP A 43 -0.92 2.25 -0.43
CA ASP A 43 -0.83 3.58 -1.00
C ASP A 43 -1.60 3.74 -2.33
N PRO A 44 -1.89 4.97 -2.79
CA PRO A 44 -2.70 5.20 -3.99
C PRO A 44 -1.93 5.08 -5.32
N PHE A 45 -0.63 4.79 -5.32
CA PHE A 45 0.18 4.85 -6.53
C PHE A 45 0.12 3.57 -7.36
N VAL A 46 0.41 3.75 -8.64
CA VAL A 46 0.71 2.70 -9.60
C VAL A 46 2.20 2.82 -9.93
N ALA A 47 3.01 1.92 -9.41
CA ALA A 47 4.47 2.01 -9.47
C ALA A 47 5.12 0.65 -9.80
N ASP A 48 6.42 0.66 -10.12
CA ASP A 48 7.25 -0.54 -10.25
C ASP A 48 8.04 -0.71 -8.96
N GLU A 49 7.59 -1.57 -8.07
CA GLU A 49 8.06 -1.67 -6.69
C GLU A 49 8.18 -3.11 -6.20
N LEU A 50 8.97 -3.30 -5.16
CA LEU A 50 9.11 -4.58 -4.46
C LEU A 50 9.22 -4.35 -2.96
N SER A 51 8.24 -4.82 -2.19
CA SER A 51 8.33 -4.95 -0.74
C SER A 51 8.85 -6.33 -0.40
N LEU A 52 10.07 -6.43 0.17
CA LEU A 52 10.68 -7.71 0.53
C LEU A 52 11.86 -7.53 1.52
N PRO A 53 11.77 -8.05 2.74
CA PRO A 53 10.57 -8.59 3.37
C PRO A 53 9.70 -7.50 3.99
N THR A 54 8.40 -7.78 4.10
CA THR A 54 7.55 -7.21 5.14
C THR A 54 7.41 -8.27 6.22
N PHE A 55 7.71 -7.95 7.48
CA PHE A 55 7.58 -8.88 8.59
C PHE A 55 6.65 -8.33 9.67
N ALA A 56 5.80 -9.18 10.22
CA ALA A 56 4.97 -8.86 11.38
C ALA A 56 5.15 -9.90 12.47
N ILE A 57 5.19 -9.44 13.73
CA ILE A 57 5.23 -10.31 14.92
C ILE A 57 4.20 -9.78 15.89
N PHE A 58 3.15 -10.57 16.14
CA PHE A 58 2.03 -10.15 16.99
C PHE A 58 1.36 -11.36 17.65
N LYS A 59 0.33 -11.09 18.46
CA LYS A 59 -0.63 -12.09 18.92
C LYS A 59 -1.99 -11.77 18.34
N ASN A 60 -2.54 -12.73 17.62
CA ASN A 60 -3.86 -12.59 16.97
C ASN A 60 -5.03 -12.60 17.98
N GLY A 61 -6.26 -12.51 17.49
CA GLY A 61 -7.49 -12.50 18.29
C GLY A 61 -7.63 -13.69 19.24
N ASP A 62 -7.13 -14.86 18.83
CA ASP A 62 -7.13 -16.11 19.64
C ASP A 62 -5.96 -16.17 20.64
N ASN A 63 -5.19 -15.08 20.74
CA ASN A 63 -3.98 -14.98 21.58
C ASN A 63 -2.85 -15.92 21.16
N ALA A 64 -2.91 -16.51 19.97
CA ALA A 64 -1.83 -17.28 19.37
C ALA A 64 -0.71 -16.33 18.88
N ARG A 65 0.55 -16.73 19.08
CA ARG A 65 1.69 -15.98 18.51
C ARG A 65 1.77 -16.24 17.03
N GLU A 66 1.80 -15.16 16.26
CA GLU A 66 1.87 -15.19 14.82
C GLU A 66 3.10 -14.42 14.34
N VAL A 67 3.78 -14.97 13.36
CA VAL A 67 4.91 -14.36 12.65
C VAL A 67 4.63 -14.48 11.18
N ASP A 68 4.53 -13.33 10.51
CA ASP A 68 4.29 -13.23 9.08
C ASP A 68 5.52 -12.69 8.36
N LEU A 69 5.80 -13.26 7.20
CA LEU A 69 6.78 -12.78 6.25
C LEU A 69 6.08 -12.64 4.90
N SER A 70 5.95 -11.41 4.43
CA SER A 70 5.27 -11.10 3.19
C SER A 70 6.22 -10.54 2.16
N PHE A 71 5.84 -10.69 0.89
CA PHE A 71 6.39 -9.92 -0.20
C PHE A 71 5.24 -9.37 -1.07
N GLU A 72 5.50 -8.27 -1.75
CA GLU A 72 4.64 -7.74 -2.80
C GLU A 72 5.50 -7.22 -3.94
N TYR A 73 5.16 -7.59 -5.16
CA TYR A 73 5.76 -7.10 -6.39
C TYR A 73 4.70 -6.37 -7.21
N SER A 74 4.94 -5.10 -7.48
CA SER A 74 4.07 -4.24 -8.28
C SER A 74 4.70 -3.93 -9.63
N LYS A 75 3.88 -3.95 -10.68
CA LYS A 75 4.29 -3.74 -12.06
C LYS A 75 3.33 -2.83 -12.81
N ARG A 76 3.85 -1.76 -13.40
CA ARG A 76 3.08 -0.89 -14.29
C ARG A 76 2.91 -1.52 -15.67
N PHE A 77 1.68 -1.53 -16.17
CA PHE A 77 1.40 -1.76 -17.61
C PHE A 77 1.54 -0.45 -18.37
N THR A 78 0.94 0.62 -17.87
CA THR A 78 1.05 2.00 -18.34
C THR A 78 1.42 2.90 -17.17
N GLU A 79 1.55 4.21 -17.39
CA GLU A 79 1.79 5.19 -16.32
C GLU A 79 0.67 5.22 -15.26
N TYR A 80 -0.57 4.77 -15.63
CA TYR A 80 -1.75 4.87 -14.78
C TYR A 80 -2.38 3.53 -14.41
N LEU A 81 -1.94 2.44 -15.02
CA LEU A 81 -2.49 1.10 -14.80
C LEU A 81 -1.38 0.13 -14.41
N GLY A 82 -1.58 -0.56 -13.31
CA GLY A 82 -0.65 -1.57 -12.81
C GLY A 82 -1.34 -2.76 -12.17
N VAL A 83 -0.52 -3.73 -11.84
CA VAL A 83 -0.88 -4.94 -11.12
C VAL A 83 0.14 -5.20 -10.04
N SER A 84 -0.30 -5.66 -8.86
CA SER A 84 0.57 -6.20 -7.83
C SER A 84 0.25 -7.66 -7.55
N PHE A 85 1.25 -8.38 -7.06
CA PHE A 85 1.19 -9.77 -6.60
C PHE A 85 1.81 -9.82 -5.22
N GLY A 86 1.00 -10.22 -4.24
CA GLY A 86 1.41 -10.34 -2.85
C GLY A 86 1.19 -11.74 -2.31
N GLU A 87 2.07 -12.20 -1.44
CA GLU A 87 1.91 -13.44 -0.73
C GLU A 87 2.58 -13.37 0.64
N THR A 88 1.99 -14.08 1.62
CA THR A 88 2.44 -14.08 3.01
C THR A 88 2.69 -15.50 3.48
N TRP A 89 3.87 -15.74 4.03
CA TRP A 89 4.14 -16.95 4.80
C TRP A 89 3.90 -16.68 6.28
N SER A 90 3.02 -17.47 6.90
CA SER A 90 2.64 -17.34 8.31
C SER A 90 3.13 -18.52 9.15
N HIS A 91 3.53 -18.22 10.40
CA HIS A 91 3.83 -19.20 11.42
C HIS A 91 3.04 -18.90 12.69
N ILE A 92 2.06 -19.75 12.99
CA ILE A 92 1.12 -19.58 14.11
C ILE A 92 1.43 -20.61 15.21
N ARG A 93 1.50 -20.18 16.47
CA ARG A 93 1.74 -21.06 17.63
C ARG A 93 0.63 -20.92 18.69
N PRO A 94 -0.10 -22.03 19.02
CA PRO A 94 -0.11 -23.33 18.38
C PRO A 94 -0.81 -23.26 17.01
N GLY A 95 -0.43 -24.13 16.07
CA GLY A 95 -1.06 -24.14 14.74
C GLY A 95 -0.15 -24.78 13.71
N GLY A 96 0.66 -24.00 13.06
CA GLY A 96 1.55 -24.49 12.00
C GLY A 96 2.17 -23.36 11.19
N SER A 97 2.78 -23.73 10.08
CA SER A 97 3.33 -22.77 9.12
C SER A 97 2.78 -23.06 7.74
N GLY A 98 2.62 -22.04 6.94
CA GLY A 98 2.19 -22.19 5.56
C GLY A 98 2.12 -20.85 4.86
N TRP A 99 1.87 -20.90 3.56
CA TRP A 99 1.53 -19.73 2.77
C TRP A 99 0.06 -19.38 2.96
N GLN A 100 -0.24 -18.09 3.02
CA GLN A 100 -1.60 -17.55 2.87
C GLN A 100 -2.03 -17.67 1.40
N ASN A 101 -3.22 -17.20 1.06
CA ASN A 101 -3.63 -17.16 -0.33
C ASN A 101 -2.88 -16.08 -1.11
N LEU A 102 -2.53 -16.39 -2.36
CA LEU A 102 -1.99 -15.40 -3.30
C LEU A 102 -3.00 -14.27 -3.48
N GLU A 103 -2.54 -13.03 -3.38
CA GLU A 103 -3.31 -11.84 -3.72
C GLU A 103 -2.82 -11.21 -5.02
N THR A 104 -3.76 -10.72 -5.82
CA THR A 104 -3.48 -9.94 -7.03
C THR A 104 -4.33 -8.69 -7.00
N THR A 105 -3.70 -7.51 -7.11
CA THR A 105 -4.42 -6.23 -7.15
C THR A 105 -4.20 -5.53 -8.49
N PHE A 106 -5.29 -5.20 -9.16
CA PHE A 106 -5.32 -4.31 -10.31
C PHE A 106 -5.66 -2.91 -9.84
N LYS A 107 -4.79 -1.93 -10.12
CA LYS A 107 -4.94 -0.54 -9.66
C LYS A 107 -4.88 0.41 -10.86
N TYR A 108 -5.83 1.35 -10.93
CA TYR A 108 -5.86 2.44 -11.89
C TYR A 108 -5.81 3.78 -11.18
N GLN A 109 -4.78 4.56 -11.49
CA GLN A 109 -4.59 5.92 -10.97
C GLN A 109 -5.47 6.88 -11.77
N ALA A 110 -6.65 7.19 -11.20
CA ALA A 110 -7.73 7.87 -11.91
C ALA A 110 -7.56 9.39 -11.93
N ILE A 111 -7.03 9.98 -10.86
CA ILE A 111 -6.84 11.42 -10.71
C ILE A 111 -5.47 11.67 -10.09
N THR A 112 -4.73 12.58 -10.69
CA THR A 112 -3.50 13.15 -10.12
C THR A 112 -3.55 14.66 -10.29
N ASP A 113 -3.55 15.38 -9.17
CA ASP A 113 -3.57 16.85 -9.12
C ASP A 113 -2.31 17.35 -8.41
N PRO A 114 -1.24 17.69 -9.18
CA PRO A 114 0.03 18.15 -8.62
C PRO A 114 -0.08 19.49 -7.88
N GLU A 115 -0.99 20.37 -8.29
CA GLU A 115 -1.17 21.69 -7.67
C GLU A 115 -1.70 21.57 -6.24
N HIS A 116 -2.62 20.61 -6.02
CA HIS A 116 -3.24 20.37 -4.74
C HIS A 116 -2.65 19.14 -3.99
N GLU A 117 -1.55 18.56 -4.49
CA GLU A 117 -0.93 17.36 -3.93
C GLU A 117 -1.97 16.25 -3.67
N PHE A 118 -2.88 16.03 -4.63
CA PHE A 118 -3.98 15.07 -4.51
C PHE A 118 -3.87 13.95 -5.53
N ILE A 119 -4.15 12.72 -5.08
CA ILE A 119 -4.21 11.54 -5.92
C ILE A 119 -5.40 10.67 -5.51
N LEU A 120 -6.05 10.05 -6.49
CA LEU A 120 -7.13 9.09 -6.30
C LEU A 120 -6.95 7.93 -7.26
N SER A 121 -6.99 6.71 -6.72
CA SER A 121 -6.92 5.47 -7.47
C SER A 121 -8.10 4.56 -7.15
N ALA A 122 -8.48 3.73 -8.12
CA ALA A 122 -9.51 2.72 -7.99
C ALA A 122 -8.98 1.38 -8.50
N GLY A 123 -9.50 0.28 -7.97
CA GLY A 123 -9.04 -1.03 -8.40
C GLY A 123 -9.80 -2.20 -7.80
N LEU A 124 -9.24 -3.39 -8.02
CA LEU A 124 -9.81 -4.65 -7.57
C LEU A 124 -8.68 -5.55 -7.08
N SER A 125 -8.74 -5.94 -5.81
CA SER A 125 -7.93 -7.01 -5.26
C SER A 125 -8.69 -8.33 -5.34
N VAL A 126 -7.97 -9.40 -5.65
CA VAL A 126 -8.49 -10.77 -5.67
C VAL A 126 -7.55 -11.64 -4.83
N GLU A 127 -8.06 -12.14 -3.72
CA GLU A 127 -7.43 -13.23 -2.98
C GLU A 127 -7.87 -14.56 -3.59
N TRP A 128 -6.91 -15.37 -4.06
CA TRP A 128 -7.16 -16.60 -4.79
C TRP A 128 -7.28 -17.78 -3.83
N GLY A 129 -8.51 -18.11 -3.46
CA GLY A 129 -8.79 -19.19 -2.53
C GLY A 129 -8.23 -20.55 -2.94
N GLY A 130 -7.73 -21.27 -1.94
CA GLY A 130 -7.13 -22.59 -2.14
C GLY A 130 -5.69 -22.58 -2.67
N THR A 131 -5.07 -21.43 -2.84
CA THR A 131 -3.63 -21.35 -3.16
C THR A 131 -2.76 -21.43 -1.91
N GLY A 132 -3.32 -21.12 -0.75
CA GLY A 132 -2.66 -21.18 0.54
C GLY A 132 -2.99 -22.44 1.35
N ALA A 133 -2.51 -22.47 2.58
CA ALA A 133 -2.68 -23.57 3.51
C ALA A 133 -3.73 -23.24 4.58
N THR A 134 -4.79 -24.02 4.66
CA THR A 134 -5.89 -23.83 5.63
C THR A 134 -5.44 -23.86 7.09
N ARG A 135 -4.33 -24.55 7.43
CA ARG A 135 -3.75 -24.57 8.78
C ARG A 135 -3.22 -23.24 9.28
N VAL A 136 -3.05 -22.25 8.40
CA VAL A 136 -2.69 -20.87 8.76
C VAL A 136 -3.82 -19.89 8.47
N GLY A 137 -5.05 -20.40 8.21
CA GLY A 137 -6.23 -19.57 8.00
C GLY A 137 -6.50 -19.18 6.55
N ALA A 138 -5.74 -19.72 5.57
CA ALA A 138 -6.02 -19.45 4.16
C ALA A 138 -7.38 -20.05 3.74
N GLU A 139 -8.20 -19.22 3.11
CA GLU A 139 -9.53 -19.57 2.68
C GLU A 139 -9.52 -20.48 1.44
N THR A 140 -10.54 -21.31 1.29
CA THR A 140 -10.66 -22.22 0.13
C THR A 140 -11.43 -21.60 -1.04
N PHE A 141 -11.90 -20.39 -0.89
CA PHE A 141 -12.69 -19.62 -1.88
C PHE A 141 -12.04 -18.26 -2.13
N ASN A 142 -12.33 -17.70 -3.30
CA ASN A 142 -11.83 -16.39 -3.67
C ASN A 142 -12.55 -15.28 -2.87
N VAL A 143 -11.81 -14.20 -2.58
CA VAL A 143 -12.37 -12.95 -2.07
C VAL A 143 -12.09 -11.84 -3.07
N TYR A 144 -13.12 -11.06 -3.43
CA TYR A 144 -13.04 -9.94 -4.37
C TYR A 144 -13.23 -8.64 -3.62
N THR A 145 -12.27 -7.72 -3.72
CA THR A 145 -12.28 -6.46 -2.98
C THR A 145 -12.12 -5.27 -3.92
N PRO A 146 -13.21 -4.75 -4.53
CA PRO A 146 -13.17 -3.45 -5.16
C PRO A 146 -12.81 -2.39 -4.13
N SER A 147 -11.87 -1.49 -4.48
CA SER A 147 -11.27 -0.53 -3.56
C SER A 147 -11.01 0.83 -4.19
N LEU A 148 -10.96 1.85 -3.35
CA LEU A 148 -10.49 3.18 -3.65
C LEU A 148 -9.33 3.51 -2.71
N TRP A 149 -8.31 4.17 -3.26
CA TRP A 149 -7.17 4.71 -2.52
C TRP A 149 -7.03 6.18 -2.81
N PHE A 150 -6.64 6.97 -1.83
CA PHE A 150 -6.41 8.39 -2.00
C PHE A 150 -5.18 8.87 -1.23
N GLY A 151 -4.62 9.98 -1.70
CA GLY A 151 -3.58 10.73 -1.00
C GLY A 151 -3.82 12.22 -1.11
N LYS A 152 -3.59 12.96 -0.02
CA LYS A 152 -3.69 14.42 0.02
C LYS A 152 -2.59 15.00 0.89
N GLY A 153 -1.75 15.86 0.31
CA GLY A 153 -0.79 16.67 1.03
C GLY A 153 -1.40 17.99 1.51
N ALA A 154 -0.76 18.60 2.48
CA ALA A 154 -1.17 19.89 3.05
C ALA A 154 -0.38 21.08 2.46
N GLY A 155 0.24 20.92 1.26
CA GLY A 155 1.08 21.93 0.63
C GLY A 155 0.39 23.25 0.29
N ASP A 156 -0.91 23.20 0.06
CA ASP A 156 -1.81 24.36 -0.24
C ASP A 156 -2.12 25.24 0.97
N LEU A 157 -1.69 24.88 2.18
CA LEU A 157 -1.90 25.72 3.36
C LEU A 157 -1.17 27.07 3.21
N PRO A 158 -1.76 28.17 3.75
CA PRO A 158 -1.16 29.50 3.70
C PRO A 158 0.17 29.57 4.47
N ASP A 159 0.99 30.59 4.21
CA ASP A 159 2.30 30.79 4.84
C ASP A 159 2.24 30.86 6.37
N SER A 160 1.14 31.37 6.92
CA SER A 160 0.91 31.38 8.38
C SER A 160 0.84 29.99 9.02
N LEU A 161 0.59 28.95 8.20
CA LEU A 161 0.53 27.52 8.60
C LEU A 161 1.60 26.70 7.91
N SER A 162 2.71 27.29 7.49
CA SER A 162 3.76 26.61 6.74
C SER A 162 4.31 25.34 7.41
N TRP A 163 4.39 25.35 8.76
CA TRP A 163 4.82 24.17 9.53
C TRP A 163 3.86 22.98 9.46
N ALA A 164 2.62 23.20 9.05
CA ALA A 164 1.65 22.13 8.83
C ALA A 164 1.71 21.58 7.39
N ARG A 165 2.35 22.28 6.46
CA ARG A 165 2.51 21.81 5.08
C ARG A 165 3.19 20.44 4.94
N PRO A 166 4.14 20.02 5.81
CA PRO A 166 4.70 18.67 5.78
C PRO A 166 3.72 17.54 6.08
N PHE A 167 2.55 17.81 6.64
CA PHE A 167 1.52 16.80 6.85
C PHE A 167 0.92 16.31 5.53
N ALA A 168 0.63 15.01 5.49
CA ALA A 168 -0.18 14.40 4.45
C ALA A 168 -1.02 13.26 5.04
N VAL A 169 -2.10 12.93 4.34
CA VAL A 169 -2.98 11.80 4.65
C VAL A 169 -3.06 10.92 3.41
N THR A 170 -2.89 9.62 3.58
CA THR A 170 -3.30 8.61 2.59
C THR A 170 -4.39 7.74 3.19
N GLY A 171 -5.12 7.00 2.38
CA GLY A 171 -6.14 6.10 2.88
C GLY A 171 -6.72 5.21 1.81
N GLN A 172 -7.38 4.16 2.29
CA GLN A 172 -8.06 3.20 1.44
C GLN A 172 -9.44 2.85 1.99
N VAL A 173 -10.36 2.46 1.10
CA VAL A 173 -11.61 1.82 1.45
C VAL A 173 -11.94 0.77 0.39
N GLY A 174 -12.18 -0.46 0.84
CA GLY A 174 -12.55 -1.60 0.00
C GLY A 174 -13.77 -2.31 0.55
N TYR A 175 -14.47 -3.03 -0.32
CA TYR A 175 -15.61 -3.84 0.04
C TYR A 175 -15.32 -5.30 -0.32
N ALA A 176 -14.93 -6.09 0.67
CA ALA A 176 -14.55 -7.49 0.48
C ALA A 176 -15.80 -8.38 0.37
N ILE A 177 -15.85 -9.13 -0.73
CA ILE A 177 -16.96 -10.01 -1.11
C ILE A 177 -16.42 -11.43 -1.21
N PRO A 178 -16.67 -12.30 -0.22
CA PRO A 178 -16.32 -13.70 -0.31
C PRO A 178 -17.11 -14.41 -1.41
N GLY A 179 -16.45 -15.28 -2.17
CA GLY A 179 -17.05 -16.05 -3.26
C GLY A 179 -18.10 -17.05 -2.77
N VAL A 180 -18.04 -17.44 -1.49
CA VAL A 180 -19.05 -18.25 -0.82
C VAL A 180 -19.44 -17.61 0.51
N SER A 181 -20.74 -17.62 0.82
CA SER A 181 -21.28 -17.04 2.05
C SER A 181 -21.16 -17.94 3.27
N LYS A 182 -20.89 -19.24 3.07
CA LYS A 182 -20.77 -20.25 4.13
C LYS A 182 -19.78 -21.32 3.71
N THR A 183 -18.92 -21.73 4.61
CA THR A 183 -18.08 -22.92 4.52
C THR A 183 -18.66 -24.01 5.41
N ILE A 184 -18.81 -25.21 4.90
CA ILE A 184 -19.36 -26.37 5.64
C ILE A 184 -18.26 -27.42 5.71
N THR A 185 -17.82 -27.73 6.91
CA THR A 185 -16.76 -28.73 7.15
C THR A 185 -17.32 -29.88 7.97
N PHE A 186 -17.05 -31.11 7.54
CA PHE A 186 -17.41 -32.29 8.32
C PHE A 186 -16.59 -32.31 9.62
N SER A 187 -17.27 -32.32 10.77
CA SER A 187 -16.65 -32.25 12.10
C SER A 187 -16.64 -33.60 12.82
N GLY A 188 -17.24 -34.65 12.23
CA GLY A 188 -17.26 -35.99 12.80
C GLY A 188 -18.64 -36.62 12.79
N ILE A 189 -18.81 -37.66 13.61
CA ILE A 189 -20.09 -38.30 13.86
C ILE A 189 -20.51 -37.96 15.28
N ASP A 190 -21.71 -37.43 15.43
CA ASP A 190 -22.31 -37.10 16.71
C ASP A 190 -22.47 -38.42 17.54
N PRO A 191 -21.85 -38.52 18.72
CA PRO A 191 -21.82 -39.73 19.49
C PRO A 191 -23.20 -40.15 20.03
N ASP A 192 -24.15 -39.21 20.19
CA ASP A 192 -25.47 -39.44 20.75
C ASP A 192 -26.47 -39.88 19.68
N SER A 193 -26.41 -39.27 18.50
CA SER A 193 -27.34 -39.54 17.40
C SER A 193 -26.80 -40.50 16.35
N GLY A 194 -25.48 -40.72 16.27
CA GLY A 194 -24.80 -41.48 15.22
C GLY A 194 -24.84 -40.85 13.84
N LEU A 195 -25.26 -39.57 13.74
CA LEU A 195 -25.36 -38.86 12.49
C LEU A 195 -24.11 -38.00 12.19
N PRO A 196 -23.81 -37.73 10.90
CA PRO A 196 -22.75 -36.78 10.54
C PRO A 196 -22.99 -35.41 11.15
N SER A 197 -21.97 -34.84 11.79
CA SER A 197 -21.93 -33.49 12.30
C SER A 197 -21.10 -32.59 11.37
N PHE A 198 -21.54 -31.34 11.22
CA PHE A 198 -20.90 -30.36 10.35
C PHE A 198 -20.74 -29.03 11.07
N ASP A 199 -19.56 -28.45 10.98
CA ASP A 199 -19.31 -27.08 11.38
C ASP A 199 -19.67 -26.16 10.22
N ILE A 200 -20.44 -25.12 10.52
CA ILE A 200 -20.86 -24.10 9.56
C ILE A 200 -20.21 -22.79 9.94
N GLU A 201 -19.26 -22.39 9.14
CA GLU A 201 -18.63 -21.08 9.22
C GLU A 201 -19.29 -20.12 8.23
N HIS A 202 -19.59 -18.92 8.70
CA HIS A 202 -20.19 -17.88 7.88
C HIS A 202 -19.14 -16.89 7.45
N ASN A 203 -19.08 -16.58 6.16
CA ASN A 203 -18.14 -15.66 5.54
C ASN A 203 -18.83 -14.32 5.28
N PRO A 204 -18.75 -13.34 6.20
CA PRO A 204 -19.40 -12.06 6.03
C PRO A 204 -18.70 -11.22 4.96
N ARG A 205 -19.48 -10.37 4.29
CA ARG A 205 -18.90 -9.25 3.55
C ARG A 205 -18.38 -8.24 4.55
N THR A 206 -17.24 -7.62 4.23
CA THR A 206 -16.59 -6.67 5.14
C THR A 206 -16.21 -5.38 4.40
N ILE A 207 -16.17 -4.26 5.13
CA ILE A 207 -15.47 -3.07 4.69
C ILE A 207 -14.06 -3.16 5.23
N VAL A 208 -13.07 -3.13 4.34
CA VAL A 208 -11.65 -2.97 4.65
C VAL A 208 -11.32 -1.49 4.47
N TRP A 209 -10.82 -0.83 5.50
CA TRP A 209 -10.55 0.60 5.43
C TRP A 209 -9.41 1.00 6.33
N GLY A 210 -8.73 2.05 5.96
CA GLY A 210 -7.61 2.55 6.74
C GLY A 210 -7.18 3.94 6.29
N ALA A 211 -6.37 4.58 7.11
CA ALA A 211 -5.76 5.86 6.80
C ALA A 211 -4.41 5.99 7.50
N THR A 212 -3.53 6.76 6.87
CA THR A 212 -2.22 7.12 7.39
C THR A 212 -2.14 8.63 7.54
N LEU A 213 -1.73 9.11 8.69
CA LEU A 213 -1.30 10.50 8.90
C LEU A 213 0.22 10.50 9.00
N GLN A 214 0.88 11.28 8.15
CA GLN A 214 2.34 11.35 8.09
C GLN A 214 2.85 12.79 8.14
N TYR A 215 4.08 12.97 8.65
CA TYR A 215 4.80 14.23 8.66
C TYR A 215 6.16 14.07 8.00
N SER A 216 6.34 14.68 6.83
CA SER A 216 7.54 14.50 6.00
C SER A 216 8.64 15.48 6.35
N LEU A 217 9.73 15.03 6.99
CA LEU A 217 10.93 15.86 7.19
C LEU A 217 11.65 16.19 5.86
N PRO A 218 11.69 15.29 4.84
CA PRO A 218 12.16 15.67 3.51
C PRO A 218 11.41 16.86 2.92
N TYR A 219 10.07 16.85 3.03
CA TYR A 219 9.24 17.97 2.57
C TYR A 219 9.50 19.26 3.36
N LEU A 220 9.60 19.17 4.70
CA LEU A 220 9.93 20.29 5.58
C LEU A 220 11.20 20.99 5.11
N LYS A 221 12.28 20.20 4.91
CA LYS A 221 13.57 20.72 4.47
C LYS A 221 13.51 21.37 3.10
N ALA A 222 12.84 20.73 2.15
CA ALA A 222 12.84 21.20 0.76
C ALA A 222 11.90 22.38 0.50
N ASN A 223 10.75 22.46 1.21
CA ASN A 223 9.66 23.36 0.84
C ASN A 223 9.26 24.37 1.94
N VAL A 224 9.78 24.22 3.17
CA VAL A 224 9.40 25.11 4.29
C VAL A 224 10.63 25.72 4.96
N VAL A 225 11.45 24.89 5.60
CA VAL A 225 12.66 25.36 6.32
C VAL A 225 13.68 24.24 6.48
N ASP A 226 14.95 24.54 6.19
CA ASP A 226 16.05 23.66 6.53
C ASP A 226 16.47 23.94 7.99
N LEU A 227 16.27 22.95 8.84
CA LEU A 227 16.63 23.01 10.27
C LEU A 227 18.10 22.64 10.53
N GLY A 228 18.88 22.32 9.50
CA GLY A 228 20.27 21.86 9.63
C GLY A 228 20.39 20.49 10.33
N LEU A 229 19.36 19.65 10.24
CA LEU A 229 19.35 18.31 10.84
C LEU A 229 20.35 17.39 10.11
N PRO A 230 20.89 16.36 10.80
CA PRO A 230 21.68 15.32 10.15
C PRO A 230 20.95 14.70 8.96
N ASP A 231 21.68 14.32 7.93
CA ASP A 231 21.11 13.80 6.68
C ASP A 231 20.18 12.60 6.90
N PHE A 232 20.56 11.65 7.75
CA PHE A 232 19.71 10.51 8.12
C PHE A 232 18.34 10.96 8.67
N VAL A 233 18.31 12.01 9.51
CA VAL A 233 17.06 12.53 10.12
C VAL A 233 16.21 13.22 9.08
N ASN A 234 16.81 13.92 8.12
CA ASN A 234 16.08 14.58 7.03
C ASN A 234 15.34 13.62 6.09
N HIS A 235 15.61 12.32 6.16
CA HIS A 235 14.91 11.28 5.40
C HIS A 235 13.79 10.59 6.18
N LEU A 236 13.55 10.98 7.44
CA LEU A 236 12.52 10.38 8.27
C LEU A 236 11.14 10.97 7.98
N ILE A 237 10.16 10.09 7.98
CA ILE A 237 8.73 10.39 7.87
C ILE A 237 8.02 9.68 9.03
N PRO A 238 7.89 10.32 10.20
CA PRO A 238 7.02 9.83 11.27
C PRO A 238 5.58 9.71 10.77
N LEU A 239 4.89 8.64 11.16
CA LEU A 239 3.52 8.37 10.75
C LEU A 239 2.72 7.63 11.82
N VAL A 240 1.41 7.65 11.63
CA VAL A 240 0.47 6.77 12.32
C VAL A 240 -0.46 6.19 11.28
N GLU A 241 -0.48 4.87 11.16
CA GLU A 241 -1.45 4.17 10.34
C GLU A 241 -2.61 3.66 11.20
N ALA A 242 -3.78 3.53 10.61
CA ALA A 242 -4.94 2.89 11.21
C ALA A 242 -5.57 1.98 10.16
N SER A 243 -5.57 0.67 10.41
CA SER A 243 -6.08 -0.35 9.48
C SER A 243 -7.18 -1.17 10.12
N PHE A 244 -8.34 -1.27 9.46
CA PHE A 244 -9.56 -1.85 10.03
C PHE A 244 -10.32 -2.74 9.07
N VAL A 245 -11.01 -3.73 9.65
CA VAL A 245 -11.98 -4.59 8.97
C VAL A 245 -13.29 -4.55 9.73
N THR A 246 -14.39 -4.21 9.03
CA THR A 246 -15.74 -4.08 9.61
C THR A 246 -16.70 -5.03 8.91
N PRO A 247 -17.23 -6.07 9.60
CA PRO A 247 -18.27 -6.92 9.05
C PRO A 247 -19.58 -6.15 8.84
N VAL A 248 -20.20 -6.29 7.64
CA VAL A 248 -21.37 -5.47 7.25
C VAL A 248 -22.56 -6.27 6.74
N SER A 249 -22.44 -7.59 6.57
CA SER A 249 -23.52 -8.38 6.02
C SER A 249 -24.37 -9.07 7.07
N ASN A 250 -25.71 -8.98 6.93
CA ASN A 250 -26.71 -9.70 7.73
C ASN A 250 -26.50 -9.58 9.26
N ASN A 251 -26.56 -10.71 9.96
CA ASN A 251 -26.41 -10.77 11.41
C ASN A 251 -24.99 -10.42 11.92
N PHE A 252 -24.00 -10.37 11.03
CA PHE A 252 -22.59 -10.10 11.35
C PHE A 252 -22.27 -8.61 11.45
N ALA A 253 -23.15 -7.71 10.99
CA ALA A 253 -23.00 -6.26 11.18
C ALA A 253 -22.94 -5.84 12.67
N ARG A 254 -23.23 -6.75 13.61
CA ARG A 254 -23.10 -6.55 15.06
C ARG A 254 -21.73 -6.96 15.59
N LEU A 255 -20.90 -7.64 14.80
CA LEU A 255 -19.53 -7.95 15.21
C LEU A 255 -18.71 -6.65 15.22
N PRO A 256 -17.80 -6.53 16.19
CA PRO A 256 -16.98 -5.32 16.28
C PRO A 256 -16.05 -5.19 15.08
N THR A 257 -15.77 -3.96 14.71
CA THR A 257 -14.63 -3.64 13.83
C THR A 257 -13.35 -4.12 14.49
N THR A 258 -12.52 -4.85 13.76
CA THR A 258 -11.18 -5.26 14.18
C THR A 258 -10.13 -4.42 13.45
N GLY A 259 -8.93 -4.35 14.02
CA GLY A 259 -7.82 -3.63 13.40
C GLY A 259 -6.79 -3.15 14.41
N THR A 260 -5.86 -2.35 13.92
CA THR A 260 -4.73 -1.82 14.69
C THR A 260 -4.53 -0.34 14.42
N ILE A 261 -3.93 0.36 15.39
CA ILE A 261 -3.35 1.70 15.23
C ILE A 261 -1.84 1.53 15.35
N ASN A 262 -1.11 1.99 14.33
CA ASN A 262 0.28 1.68 14.14
C ASN A 262 1.13 2.96 14.10
N PRO A 263 1.57 3.50 15.23
CA PRO A 263 2.57 4.55 15.24
C PRO A 263 3.92 3.98 14.77
N GLY A 264 4.61 4.74 13.91
CA GLY A 264 5.84 4.30 13.33
C GLY A 264 6.65 5.40 12.65
N VAL A 265 7.65 4.97 11.90
CA VAL A 265 8.52 5.84 11.14
C VAL A 265 9.00 5.13 9.88
N ILE A 266 9.06 5.88 8.80
CA ILE A 266 9.68 5.48 7.55
C ILE A 266 10.94 6.30 7.36
N TRP A 267 12.03 5.66 6.98
CA TRP A 267 13.22 6.28 6.41
C TRP A 267 13.17 6.09 4.89
N ALA A 268 13.07 7.18 4.14
CA ALA A 268 12.92 7.16 2.69
C ALA A 268 14.23 7.57 2.01
N GLY A 269 14.92 6.61 1.39
CA GLY A 269 16.04 6.84 0.49
C GLY A 269 15.59 6.98 -0.96
N GLN A 270 16.53 7.16 -1.89
CA GLN A 270 16.22 7.29 -3.32
C GLN A 270 15.81 5.97 -3.98
N LYS A 271 16.34 4.84 -3.53
CA LYS A 271 16.15 3.51 -4.14
C LYS A 271 15.52 2.50 -3.20
N VAL A 272 15.53 2.81 -1.91
CA VAL A 272 15.08 1.89 -0.86
C VAL A 272 14.47 2.69 0.28
N GLN A 273 13.45 2.11 0.88
CA GLN A 273 12.76 2.61 2.05
C GLN A 273 12.81 1.57 3.16
N PHE A 274 12.89 2.02 4.41
CA PHE A 274 12.78 1.17 5.60
C PHE A 274 11.66 1.70 6.47
N GLY A 275 10.70 0.85 6.80
CA GLY A 275 9.60 1.18 7.69
C GLY A 275 9.62 0.33 8.96
N LEU A 276 9.22 0.92 10.07
CA LEU A 276 9.04 0.24 11.35
C LEU A 276 7.85 0.83 12.10
N GLU A 277 6.93 -0.04 12.54
CA GLU A 277 5.71 0.32 13.24
C GLU A 277 5.46 -0.58 14.44
N VAL A 278 4.70 -0.04 15.37
CA VAL A 278 4.16 -0.76 16.53
C VAL A 278 2.69 -1.06 16.27
N LEU A 279 2.29 -2.33 16.26
CA LEU A 279 0.90 -2.76 16.06
C LEU A 279 0.15 -2.70 17.39
N ILE A 280 -0.80 -1.78 17.55
CA ILE A 280 -1.62 -1.63 18.75
C ILE A 280 -3.05 -2.08 18.43
N PRO A 281 -3.51 -3.27 18.90
CA PRO A 281 -4.86 -3.74 18.65
C PRO A 281 -5.90 -2.81 19.29
N VAL A 282 -6.97 -2.48 18.55
CA VAL A 282 -8.02 -1.57 19.05
C VAL A 282 -9.01 -2.24 20.00
N ASN A 283 -9.09 -3.56 19.99
CA ASN A 283 -9.96 -4.33 20.88
C ASN A 283 -9.44 -5.77 21.04
N ARG A 284 -10.16 -6.57 21.85
CA ARG A 284 -9.77 -7.97 22.15
C ARG A 284 -9.85 -8.89 20.94
N GLN A 285 -10.75 -8.62 20.01
CA GLN A 285 -10.92 -9.40 18.78
C GLN A 285 -9.76 -9.16 17.82
N SER A 286 -9.18 -7.98 17.83
CA SER A 286 -7.96 -7.65 17.06
C SER A 286 -6.68 -8.22 17.70
N GLY A 287 -6.72 -8.53 18.99
CA GLY A 287 -5.58 -9.00 19.78
C GLY A 287 -5.55 -8.37 21.18
N ARG A 288 -4.58 -8.83 21.98
CA ARG A 288 -4.44 -8.36 23.39
C ARG A 288 -3.07 -7.79 23.70
N HIS A 289 -2.16 -7.90 22.77
CA HIS A 289 -0.76 -7.54 22.94
C HIS A 289 -0.28 -6.69 21.78
N VAL A 290 0.62 -5.80 22.07
CA VAL A 290 1.33 -5.00 21.09
C VAL A 290 2.21 -5.91 20.22
N GLY A 291 2.21 -5.65 18.92
CA GLY A 291 3.07 -6.30 17.94
C GLY A 291 4.05 -5.32 17.29
N VAL A 292 4.81 -5.82 16.34
CA VAL A 292 5.78 -5.05 15.53
C VAL A 292 5.59 -5.40 14.07
N LEU A 293 5.64 -4.39 13.21
CA LEU A 293 5.62 -4.50 11.76
C LEU A 293 6.84 -3.77 11.20
N GLY A 294 7.54 -4.39 10.27
CA GLY A 294 8.68 -3.76 9.59
C GLY A 294 8.74 -4.15 8.13
N GLN A 295 9.31 -3.27 7.30
CA GLN A 295 9.37 -3.45 5.86
C GLN A 295 10.66 -2.91 5.28
N ILE A 296 11.18 -3.61 4.28
CA ILE A 296 12.14 -3.10 3.31
C ILE A 296 11.41 -3.00 1.98
N HIS A 297 11.44 -1.81 1.37
CA HIS A 297 10.75 -1.52 0.13
C HIS A 297 11.74 -0.97 -0.90
N PHE A 298 11.70 -1.47 -2.12
CA PHE A 298 12.61 -1.13 -3.21
C PHE A 298 11.82 -0.43 -4.33
N TYR A 299 12.30 0.72 -4.77
CA TYR A 299 11.78 1.45 -5.92
C TYR A 299 12.47 0.92 -7.18
N LEU A 300 11.81 0.01 -7.88
CA LEU A 300 12.42 -0.68 -9.04
C LEU A 300 12.58 0.26 -10.23
N ASP A 301 11.75 1.28 -10.34
CA ASP A 301 11.85 2.32 -11.35
C ASP A 301 13.11 3.18 -11.19
N ASP A 302 13.60 3.41 -9.97
CA ASP A 302 14.86 4.09 -9.71
C ASP A 302 16.10 3.16 -9.71
N ILE A 303 15.90 1.87 -9.43
CA ILE A 303 16.97 0.88 -9.44
C ILE A 303 17.25 0.38 -10.87
N PHE A 304 16.18 0.15 -11.64
CA PHE A 304 16.21 -0.48 -12.96
C PHE A 304 15.39 0.31 -14.00
N PRO A 305 15.65 1.63 -14.23
CA PRO A 305 14.80 2.50 -15.02
C PRO A 305 14.64 2.07 -16.49
N ASP A 306 15.60 1.32 -17.03
CA ASP A 306 15.61 0.91 -18.43
C ASP A 306 15.04 -0.49 -18.67
N THR A 307 14.67 -1.22 -17.60
CA THR A 307 14.23 -2.61 -17.69
C THR A 307 12.93 -2.85 -16.93
N ILE A 308 12.99 -3.55 -15.78
CA ILE A 308 11.80 -3.91 -14.98
C ILE A 308 11.15 -2.73 -14.27
N GLY A 309 11.82 -1.60 -14.15
CA GLY A 309 11.32 -0.38 -13.51
C GLY A 309 10.65 0.61 -14.47
N ARG A 310 10.29 0.20 -15.71
CA ARG A 310 9.52 1.05 -16.64
C ARG A 310 8.21 0.39 -17.03
N PRO A 311 7.17 1.15 -17.40
CA PRO A 311 5.92 0.58 -17.90
C PRO A 311 6.15 -0.39 -19.07
N ILE A 312 5.26 -1.38 -19.21
CA ILE A 312 5.35 -2.38 -20.29
C ILE A 312 4.98 -1.75 -21.62
N PHE A 313 4.03 -0.78 -21.61
CA PHE A 313 3.51 -0.11 -22.81
C PHE A 313 3.67 1.42 -22.73
#